data_4f54c8bc5e92a739271b31f8e9aa1989
#
_entry.id   4f54c8bc5e92a739271b31f8e9aa1989
#
_cell.length_a   1.000
_cell.length_b   1.000
_cell.length_c   1.000
_cell.angle_alpha   90.00
_cell.angle_beta   90.00
_cell.angle_gamma   90.00
#
_symmetry.space_group_name_H-M   'P 1'
#
loop_
_entity.id
_entity.type
_entity.pdbx_description
1 polymer ?
#
loop_
_entity_poly.entity_id
_entity_poly.type
_entity_poly.pdbx_seq_one_letter_code
_entity_poly.pdbx_strand_id
1 'polypeptide(L)'
;MLIYLPIAEVSVNAFLLLGLGGLVGVLSGMFGVGGGFLMTPLLFFIGIPPAVAVATEANQIVASSFSGVLAHLRRKTVDFKMGTVLMLGGLLGAAIGIVLFNHLKSLGQVDLLVKLCYVVFLGIIGGLMFFESLRAIRRTSHNVAPPKKSRQRGWVQKLPLKIRFRTSGLYISIIPPLIVGVFVGILAAIMGVGGGFIMVPAMIYILGMPTKVVVGTSLYQIIFVTAFTTLLHATTNYTVDVALAVLLLVGGVIGAQIGTQIGTRLKAEQLRILLAIMVLMVCGKLALDLLIQPSELYSIGSTGGH
;
A
#
# COMPACT_ATOMS: atom_id res chain seq x y z
N MET A 1 -4.57 28.40 3.16
CA MET A 1 -3.99 28.73 1.85
C MET A 1 -4.56 27.75 0.84
N LEU A 2 -5.43 28.21 -0.06
CA LEU A 2 -5.97 27.38 -1.14
C LEU A 2 -4.94 27.33 -2.28
N ILE A 3 -4.68 26.13 -2.78
CA ILE A 3 -3.83 25.89 -3.94
C ILE A 3 -4.68 25.19 -5.00
N TYR A 4 -4.59 25.66 -6.24
CA TYR A 4 -5.19 24.98 -7.38
C TYR A 4 -4.25 23.88 -7.87
N LEU A 5 -4.77 22.68 -8.01
CA LEU A 5 -4.06 21.51 -8.52
C LEU A 5 -4.36 21.39 -10.03
N PRO A 6 -3.36 21.61 -10.90
CA PRO A 6 -3.63 21.76 -12.33
C PRO A 6 -4.08 20.46 -13.02
N ILE A 7 -3.66 19.30 -12.55
CA ILE A 7 -4.01 18.01 -13.14
C ILE A 7 -5.25 17.40 -12.48
N ALA A 8 -5.44 17.67 -11.17
CA ALA A 8 -6.63 17.26 -10.45
C ALA A 8 -7.85 18.16 -10.72
N GLU A 9 -7.62 19.38 -11.28
CA GLU A 9 -8.64 20.40 -11.54
C GLU A 9 -9.46 20.80 -10.30
N VAL A 10 -8.88 20.69 -9.12
CA VAL A 10 -9.52 20.94 -7.81
C VAL A 10 -8.70 21.94 -7.00
N SER A 11 -9.41 22.86 -6.31
CA SER A 11 -8.80 23.77 -5.34
C SER A 11 -8.85 23.18 -3.95
N VAL A 12 -7.71 22.90 -3.34
CA VAL A 12 -7.61 22.25 -2.03
C VAL A 12 -6.75 23.09 -1.07
N ASN A 13 -7.03 22.96 0.23
CA ASN A 13 -6.22 23.63 1.25
C ASN A 13 -4.88 22.89 1.42
N ALA A 14 -3.76 23.61 1.19
CA ALA A 14 -2.41 23.08 1.30
C ALA A 14 -2.09 22.52 2.70
N PHE A 15 -2.55 23.18 3.77
CA PHE A 15 -2.35 22.68 5.13
C PHE A 15 -3.09 21.39 5.40
N LEU A 16 -4.25 21.19 4.77
CA LEU A 16 -5.00 19.94 4.85
C LEU A 16 -4.21 18.82 4.18
N LEU A 17 -3.64 19.04 2.99
CA LEU A 17 -2.82 18.07 2.28
C LEU A 17 -1.54 17.72 3.05
N LEU A 18 -0.84 18.72 3.59
CA LEU A 18 0.33 18.51 4.45
C LEU A 18 -0.04 17.71 5.71
N GLY A 19 -1.16 18.05 6.34
CA GLY A 19 -1.66 17.35 7.53
C GLY A 19 -2.02 15.90 7.24
N LEU A 20 -2.71 15.62 6.13
CA LEU A 20 -3.01 14.27 5.67
C LEU A 20 -1.74 13.49 5.35
N GLY A 21 -0.82 14.10 4.58
CA GLY A 21 0.49 13.52 4.32
C GLY A 21 1.21 13.15 5.61
N GLY A 22 1.23 14.07 6.58
CA GLY A 22 1.83 13.85 7.90
C GLY A 22 1.17 12.71 8.68
N LEU A 23 -0.16 12.72 8.78
CA LEU A 23 -0.91 11.68 9.49
C LEU A 23 -0.68 10.29 8.87
N VAL A 24 -0.85 10.18 7.56
CA VAL A 24 -0.61 8.91 6.86
C VAL A 24 0.87 8.52 6.90
N GLY A 25 1.78 9.49 6.84
CA GLY A 25 3.20 9.27 7.05
C GLY A 25 3.52 8.68 8.43
N VAL A 26 2.93 9.20 9.50
CA VAL A 26 3.06 8.64 10.86
C VAL A 26 2.60 7.19 10.88
N LEU A 27 1.42 6.89 10.34
CA LEU A 27 0.90 5.53 10.27
C LEU A 27 1.80 4.62 9.42
N SER A 28 2.28 5.10 8.28
CA SER A 28 3.23 4.39 7.43
C SER A 28 4.52 4.04 8.18
N GLY A 29 5.11 5.00 8.89
CA GLY A 29 6.31 4.80 9.69
C GLY A 29 6.10 3.81 10.83
N MET A 30 4.93 3.82 11.47
CA MET A 30 4.59 2.90 12.56
C MET A 30 4.41 1.46 12.07
N PHE A 31 3.74 1.26 10.94
CA PHE A 31 3.36 -0.07 10.42
C PHE A 31 4.30 -0.62 9.35
N GLY A 32 5.11 0.24 8.73
CA GLY A 32 6.02 -0.15 7.65
C GLY A 32 5.32 -0.60 6.35
N VAL A 33 4.11 -0.13 6.10
CA VAL A 33 3.24 -0.57 4.99
C VAL A 33 3.29 0.39 3.80
N GLY A 34 4.01 1.52 3.92
CA GLY A 34 4.14 2.50 2.84
C GLY A 34 3.06 3.58 2.81
N GLY A 35 1.98 3.48 3.61
CA GLY A 35 0.96 4.53 3.79
C GLY A 35 -0.08 4.67 2.69
N GLY A 36 0.20 4.25 1.48
CA GLY A 36 -0.63 4.44 0.30
C GLY A 36 -2.05 3.91 0.39
N PHE A 37 -2.26 2.86 1.10
CA PHE A 37 -3.57 2.25 1.24
C PHE A 37 -4.62 3.13 1.95
N LEU A 38 -4.17 4.12 2.73
CA LEU A 38 -5.06 5.10 3.38
C LEU A 38 -5.09 6.43 2.63
N MET A 39 -3.96 6.85 2.05
CA MET A 39 -3.86 8.15 1.40
C MET A 39 -4.79 8.24 0.19
N THR A 40 -4.74 7.28 -0.72
CA THR A 40 -5.57 7.30 -1.93
C THR A 40 -7.06 7.44 -1.60
N PRO A 41 -7.68 6.63 -0.71
CA PRO A 41 -9.06 6.84 -0.29
C PRO A 41 -9.32 8.21 0.34
N LEU A 42 -8.40 8.72 1.15
CA LEU A 42 -8.54 10.05 1.77
C LEU A 42 -8.54 11.16 0.71
N LEU A 43 -7.75 11.01 -0.35
CA LEU A 43 -7.74 11.93 -1.49
C LEU A 43 -9.08 11.88 -2.26
N PHE A 44 -9.70 10.70 -2.40
CA PHE A 44 -11.03 10.60 -3.00
C PHE A 44 -12.09 11.38 -2.20
N PHE A 45 -12.01 11.32 -0.86
CA PHE A 45 -12.96 12.04 0.01
C PHE A 45 -12.81 13.57 -0.06
N ILE A 46 -11.69 14.07 -0.56
CA ILE A 46 -11.46 15.51 -0.79
C ILE A 46 -11.88 15.91 -2.22
N GLY A 47 -12.31 14.96 -3.06
CA GLY A 47 -12.74 15.19 -4.43
C GLY A 47 -11.62 15.11 -5.46
N ILE A 48 -10.44 14.58 -5.12
CA ILE A 48 -9.38 14.35 -6.10
C ILE A 48 -9.73 13.11 -6.93
N PRO A 49 -9.68 13.20 -8.27
CA PRO A 49 -10.00 12.09 -9.16
C PRO A 49 -9.14 10.86 -8.86
N PRO A 50 -9.72 9.63 -8.85
CA PRO A 50 -8.99 8.41 -8.52
C PRO A 50 -7.72 8.18 -9.34
N ALA A 51 -7.75 8.45 -10.64
CA ALA A 51 -6.58 8.30 -11.50
C ALA A 51 -5.41 9.21 -11.09
N VAL A 52 -5.70 10.47 -10.70
CA VAL A 52 -4.69 11.44 -10.25
C VAL A 52 -4.18 11.07 -8.86
N ALA A 53 -5.06 10.69 -7.94
CA ALA A 53 -4.69 10.27 -6.59
C ALA A 53 -3.74 9.07 -6.63
N VAL A 54 -4.10 8.01 -7.37
CA VAL A 54 -3.29 6.78 -7.55
C VAL A 54 -1.90 7.09 -8.09
N ALA A 55 -1.82 7.89 -9.17
CA ALA A 55 -0.56 8.20 -9.84
C ALA A 55 0.35 9.12 -9.00
N THR A 56 -0.24 10.08 -8.32
CA THR A 56 0.50 11.11 -7.58
C THR A 56 1.02 10.59 -6.25
N GLU A 57 0.21 9.77 -5.56
CA GLU A 57 0.56 9.24 -4.24
C GLU A 57 1.78 8.31 -4.27
N ALA A 58 1.98 7.57 -5.34
CA ALA A 58 3.11 6.67 -5.49
C ALA A 58 4.46 7.38 -5.20
N ASN A 59 4.59 8.68 -5.50
CA ASN A 59 5.78 9.47 -5.16
C ASN A 59 6.01 9.59 -3.65
N GLN A 60 4.95 9.82 -2.88
CA GLN A 60 5.04 9.88 -1.42
C GLN A 60 5.46 8.54 -0.83
N ILE A 61 4.94 7.43 -1.39
CA ILE A 61 5.29 6.08 -0.95
C ILE A 61 6.78 5.80 -1.19
N VAL A 62 7.33 6.20 -2.33
CA VAL A 62 8.78 6.07 -2.59
C VAL A 62 9.59 6.75 -1.49
N ALA A 63 9.28 8.02 -1.18
CA ALA A 63 10.04 8.79 -0.21
C ALA A 63 9.89 8.24 1.22
N SER A 64 8.68 7.92 1.64
CA SER A 64 8.41 7.36 2.98
C SER A 64 9.03 5.97 3.14
N SER A 65 8.97 5.13 2.11
CA SER A 65 9.58 3.80 2.11
C SER A 65 11.09 3.86 2.11
N PHE A 66 11.70 4.81 1.39
CA PHE A 66 13.14 5.04 1.42
C PHE A 66 13.62 5.41 2.83
N SER A 67 12.93 6.34 3.49
CA SER A 67 13.21 6.69 4.89
C SER A 67 13.09 5.48 5.82
N GLY A 68 12.03 4.67 5.65
CA GLY A 68 11.81 3.45 6.44
C GLY A 68 12.89 2.38 6.22
N VAL A 69 13.28 2.13 4.96
CA VAL A 69 14.33 1.13 4.63
C VAL A 69 15.66 1.49 5.29
N LEU A 70 16.06 2.76 5.33
CA LEU A 70 17.31 3.17 5.97
C LEU A 70 17.37 2.74 7.45
N ALA A 71 16.26 2.85 8.18
CA ALA A 71 16.18 2.40 9.57
C ALA A 71 16.30 0.87 9.68
N HIS A 72 15.67 0.13 8.77
CA HIS A 72 15.73 -1.34 8.72
C HIS A 72 17.08 -1.87 8.24
N LEU A 73 17.79 -1.15 7.37
CA LEU A 73 19.16 -1.47 6.95
C LEU A 73 20.14 -1.42 8.13
N ARG A 74 20.06 -0.37 8.94
CA ARG A 74 20.87 -0.23 10.17
C ARG A 74 20.62 -1.38 11.16
N ARG A 75 19.38 -1.90 11.20
CA ARG A 75 18.97 -3.04 12.05
C ARG A 75 19.27 -4.41 11.42
N LYS A 76 19.78 -4.48 10.19
CA LYS A 76 20.03 -5.71 9.42
C LYS A 76 18.78 -6.61 9.27
N THR A 77 17.60 -6.00 9.15
CA THR A 77 16.31 -6.69 9.03
C THR A 77 15.77 -6.73 7.60
N VAL A 78 16.59 -6.45 6.60
CA VAL A 78 16.22 -6.52 5.17
C VAL A 78 16.81 -7.79 4.56
N ASP A 79 15.97 -8.62 3.93
CA ASP A 79 16.42 -9.74 3.11
C ASP A 79 16.50 -9.31 1.65
N PHE A 80 17.69 -8.90 1.21
CA PHE A 80 17.92 -8.43 -0.15
C PHE A 80 17.58 -9.49 -1.22
N LYS A 81 17.90 -10.77 -0.96
CA LYS A 81 17.62 -11.83 -1.94
C LYS A 81 16.12 -12.01 -2.15
N MET A 82 15.38 -12.09 -1.06
CA MET A 82 13.91 -12.19 -1.10
C MET A 82 13.31 -10.92 -1.72
N GLY A 83 13.77 -9.74 -1.27
CA GLY A 83 13.33 -8.45 -1.78
C GLY A 83 13.57 -8.28 -3.28
N THR A 84 14.71 -8.74 -3.80
CA THR A 84 15.01 -8.68 -5.24
C THR A 84 14.08 -9.59 -6.06
N VAL A 85 13.78 -10.79 -5.59
CA VAL A 85 12.83 -11.68 -6.28
C VAL A 85 11.42 -11.07 -6.30
N LEU A 86 10.97 -10.54 -5.16
CA LEU A 86 9.68 -9.84 -5.06
C LEU A 86 9.65 -8.58 -5.93
N MET A 87 10.75 -7.83 -5.97
CA MET A 87 10.91 -6.64 -6.81
C MET A 87 10.79 -6.98 -8.30
N LEU A 88 11.52 -8.00 -8.78
CA LEU A 88 11.44 -8.42 -10.18
C LEU A 88 10.01 -8.84 -10.55
N GLY A 89 9.37 -9.65 -9.70
CA GLY A 89 7.95 -9.97 -9.87
C GLY A 89 7.08 -8.71 -9.87
N GLY A 90 7.31 -7.79 -8.93
CA GLY A 90 6.58 -6.55 -8.80
C GLY A 90 6.70 -5.62 -10.01
N LEU A 91 7.89 -5.49 -10.58
CA LEU A 91 8.12 -4.71 -11.81
C LEU A 91 7.37 -5.29 -13.00
N LEU A 92 7.44 -6.62 -13.19
CA LEU A 92 6.65 -7.30 -14.23
C LEU A 92 5.15 -7.11 -14.02
N GLY A 93 4.70 -7.27 -12.78
CA GLY A 93 3.31 -7.05 -12.40
C GLY A 93 2.85 -5.62 -12.64
N ALA A 94 3.67 -4.62 -12.27
CA ALA A 94 3.36 -3.22 -12.49
C ALA A 94 3.25 -2.88 -13.98
N ALA A 95 4.13 -3.42 -14.83
CA ALA A 95 4.03 -3.25 -16.28
C ALA A 95 2.70 -3.82 -16.83
N ILE A 96 2.30 -5.02 -16.41
CA ILE A 96 1.01 -5.63 -16.79
C ILE A 96 -0.15 -4.78 -16.24
N GLY A 97 -0.05 -4.33 -14.98
CA GLY A 97 -1.07 -3.53 -14.32
C GLY A 97 -1.33 -2.19 -15.00
N ILE A 98 -0.29 -1.51 -15.50
CA ILE A 98 -0.42 -0.26 -16.27
C ILE A 98 -1.14 -0.50 -17.62
N VAL A 99 -0.80 -1.57 -18.32
CA VAL A 99 -1.51 -1.91 -19.58
C VAL A 99 -2.99 -2.15 -19.30
N LEU A 100 -3.31 -2.88 -18.23
CA LEU A 100 -4.68 -3.12 -17.81
C LEU A 100 -5.38 -1.81 -17.40
N PHE A 101 -4.69 -0.95 -16.62
CA PHE A 101 -5.20 0.36 -16.22
C PHE A 101 -5.53 1.24 -17.43
N ASN A 102 -4.63 1.30 -18.43
CA ASN A 102 -4.82 2.08 -19.65
C ASN A 102 -6.01 1.57 -20.48
N HIS A 103 -6.16 0.25 -20.57
CA HIS A 103 -7.30 -0.34 -21.25
C HIS A 103 -8.63 0.00 -20.57
N LEU A 104 -8.68 -0.05 -19.25
CA LEU A 104 -9.85 0.33 -18.47
C LEU A 104 -10.12 1.83 -18.51
N LYS A 105 -9.06 2.65 -18.60
CA LYS A 105 -9.18 4.11 -18.80
C LYS A 105 -9.86 4.43 -20.12
N SER A 106 -9.52 3.72 -21.19
CA SER A 106 -10.18 3.89 -22.50
C SER A 106 -11.66 3.51 -22.50
N LEU A 107 -12.08 2.64 -21.57
CA LEU A 107 -13.47 2.26 -21.35
C LEU A 107 -14.22 3.18 -20.37
N GLY A 108 -13.55 4.18 -19.78
CA GLY A 108 -14.14 5.08 -18.79
C GLY A 108 -14.46 4.44 -17.43
N GLN A 109 -13.92 3.24 -17.14
CA GLN A 109 -14.28 2.44 -15.95
C GLN A 109 -13.21 2.45 -14.85
N VAL A 110 -12.18 3.28 -14.95
CA VAL A 110 -11.06 3.30 -13.99
C VAL A 110 -11.53 3.62 -12.58
N ASP A 111 -12.37 4.62 -12.42
CA ASP A 111 -12.80 5.09 -11.09
C ASP A 111 -13.58 4.03 -10.34
N LEU A 112 -14.48 3.34 -11.03
CA LEU A 112 -15.24 2.22 -10.47
C LEU A 112 -14.33 1.06 -10.09
N LEU A 113 -13.40 0.68 -10.99
CA LEU A 113 -12.47 -0.41 -10.74
C LEU A 113 -11.57 -0.13 -9.53
N VAL A 114 -10.98 1.07 -9.48
CA VAL A 114 -10.08 1.46 -8.38
C VAL A 114 -10.84 1.42 -7.06
N LYS A 115 -12.00 2.05 -6.95
CA LYS A 115 -12.84 2.02 -5.75
C LYS A 115 -13.25 0.61 -5.37
N LEU A 116 -13.65 -0.22 -6.33
CA LEU A 116 -14.03 -1.62 -6.08
C LEU A 116 -12.85 -2.44 -5.57
N CYS A 117 -11.67 -2.31 -6.18
CA CYS A 117 -10.45 -2.96 -5.70
C CYS A 117 -10.13 -2.54 -4.26
N TYR A 118 -10.24 -1.24 -3.94
CA TYR A 118 -10.05 -0.77 -2.56
C TYR A 118 -11.03 -1.43 -1.60
N VAL A 119 -12.33 -1.42 -1.88
CA VAL A 119 -13.35 -2.03 -1.02
C VAL A 119 -13.07 -3.51 -0.79
N VAL A 120 -12.79 -4.25 -1.85
CA VAL A 120 -12.53 -5.71 -1.75
C VAL A 120 -11.25 -5.98 -0.96
N PHE A 121 -10.13 -5.36 -1.33
CA PHE A 121 -8.84 -5.66 -0.69
C PHE A 121 -8.72 -5.09 0.72
N LEU A 122 -9.20 -3.86 0.98
CA LEU A 122 -9.22 -3.31 2.33
C LEU A 122 -10.18 -4.08 3.22
N GLY A 123 -11.33 -4.50 2.70
CA GLY A 123 -12.30 -5.31 3.43
C GLY A 123 -11.72 -6.66 3.85
N ILE A 124 -11.10 -7.39 2.93
CA ILE A 124 -10.48 -8.69 3.21
C ILE A 124 -9.32 -8.53 4.20
N ILE A 125 -8.37 -7.63 3.92
CA ILE A 125 -7.16 -7.51 4.74
C ILE A 125 -7.48 -6.85 6.09
N GLY A 126 -8.31 -5.81 6.10
CA GLY A 126 -8.78 -5.17 7.33
C GLY A 126 -9.54 -6.14 8.23
N GLY A 127 -10.43 -6.95 7.63
CA GLY A 127 -11.16 -8.02 8.32
C GLY A 127 -10.22 -9.06 8.91
N LEU A 128 -9.27 -9.57 8.13
CA LEU A 128 -8.27 -10.55 8.61
C LEU A 128 -7.44 -9.98 9.77
N MET A 129 -6.95 -8.74 9.62
CA MET A 129 -6.16 -8.08 10.67
C MET A 129 -6.99 -7.83 11.94
N PHE A 130 -8.26 -7.45 11.80
CA PHE A 130 -9.17 -7.24 12.91
C PHE A 130 -9.42 -8.54 13.69
N PHE A 131 -9.79 -9.63 13.00
CA PHE A 131 -10.01 -10.93 13.62
C PHE A 131 -8.76 -11.48 14.30
N GLU A 132 -7.59 -11.31 13.66
CA GLU A 132 -6.33 -11.75 14.24
C GLU A 132 -5.96 -10.96 15.50
N SER A 133 -6.14 -9.63 15.47
CA SER A 133 -5.89 -8.77 16.63
C SER A 133 -6.84 -9.06 17.79
N LEU A 134 -8.12 -9.28 17.49
CA LEU A 134 -9.11 -9.64 18.49
C LEU A 134 -8.78 -11.00 19.14
N ARG A 135 -8.34 -11.96 18.32
CA ARG A 135 -7.91 -13.28 18.81
C ARG A 135 -6.62 -13.19 19.64
N ALA A 136 -5.70 -12.30 19.27
CA ALA A 136 -4.47 -12.08 20.02
C ALA A 136 -4.76 -11.47 21.41
N ILE A 137 -5.61 -10.46 21.50
CA ILE A 137 -6.02 -9.83 22.76
C ILE A 137 -6.71 -10.85 23.67
N ARG A 138 -7.64 -11.65 23.15
CA ARG A 138 -8.32 -12.71 23.92
C ARG A 138 -7.35 -13.80 24.43
N ARG A 139 -6.29 -14.11 23.68
CA ARG A 139 -5.27 -15.10 24.09
C ARG A 139 -4.33 -14.56 25.15
N THR A 140 -3.98 -13.28 25.13
CA THR A 140 -3.13 -12.66 26.17
C THR A 140 -3.84 -12.66 27.52
N SER A 141 -5.17 -12.64 27.55
CA SER A 141 -5.99 -12.78 28.77
C SER A 141 -6.01 -14.21 29.35
N HIS A 142 -5.62 -15.22 28.57
CA HIS A 142 -5.66 -16.63 28.99
C HIS A 142 -4.30 -17.28 28.80
N ASN A 143 -3.24 -16.92 29.48
CA ASN A 143 -1.91 -17.58 29.58
C ASN A 143 -1.68 -18.82 28.67
N VAL A 144 -2.07 -18.77 27.39
CA VAL A 144 -1.93 -19.86 26.45
C VAL A 144 -0.57 -19.75 25.75
N ALA A 145 0.20 -20.83 25.79
CA ALA A 145 1.52 -20.96 25.20
C ALA A 145 1.62 -20.40 23.76
N PRO A 146 2.78 -19.82 23.39
CA PRO A 146 2.96 -19.25 22.06
C PRO A 146 2.69 -20.30 20.97
N PRO A 147 2.04 -19.91 19.86
CA PRO A 147 1.71 -20.85 18.80
C PRO A 147 3.00 -21.49 18.25
N LYS A 148 3.01 -22.83 18.19
CA LYS A 148 4.08 -23.60 17.53
C LYS A 148 4.35 -22.99 16.15
N LYS A 149 5.64 -22.83 15.81
CA LYS A 149 6.15 -22.38 14.51
C LYS A 149 5.22 -22.86 13.39
N SER A 150 4.71 -21.93 12.60
CA SER A 150 3.86 -22.22 11.44
C SER A 150 4.51 -23.36 10.65
N ARG A 151 3.84 -24.51 10.60
CA ARG A 151 4.26 -25.67 9.82
C ARG A 151 4.29 -25.19 8.37
N GLN A 152 5.49 -25.00 7.84
CA GLN A 152 5.68 -24.56 6.46
C GLN A 152 4.77 -25.41 5.57
N ARG A 153 3.84 -24.75 4.87
CA ARG A 153 2.89 -25.46 4.00
C ARG A 153 3.67 -26.26 2.97
N GLY A 154 3.52 -27.57 2.99
CA GLY A 154 4.26 -28.52 2.15
C GLY A 154 4.16 -28.29 0.63
N TRP A 155 3.28 -27.40 0.21
CA TRP A 155 3.10 -26.98 -1.20
C TRP A 155 4.30 -26.16 -1.71
N VAL A 156 4.76 -25.19 -0.92
CA VAL A 156 5.88 -24.31 -1.27
C VAL A 156 7.21 -25.07 -1.32
N GLN A 157 7.29 -26.18 -0.57
CA GLN A 157 8.48 -27.03 -0.52
C GLN A 157 8.59 -28.03 -1.68
N LYS A 158 7.51 -28.32 -2.40
CA LYS A 158 7.51 -29.30 -3.52
C LYS A 158 7.99 -28.71 -4.85
N LEU A 159 8.07 -27.37 -4.97
CA LEU A 159 8.43 -26.70 -6.20
C LEU A 159 9.94 -26.74 -6.47
N PRO A 160 10.38 -26.79 -7.74
CA PRO A 160 11.78 -26.71 -8.15
C PRO A 160 12.37 -25.31 -7.88
N LEU A 161 13.67 -25.11 -8.13
CA LEU A 161 14.40 -23.85 -7.97
C LEU A 161 14.43 -23.32 -6.53
N LYS A 162 14.84 -24.18 -5.57
CA LYS A 162 14.95 -23.82 -4.17
C LYS A 162 16.21 -22.99 -3.92
N ILE A 163 16.03 -21.86 -3.23
CA ILE A 163 17.11 -20.97 -2.79
C ILE A 163 17.04 -20.78 -1.29
N ARG A 164 18.20 -20.61 -0.68
CA ARG A 164 18.34 -20.29 0.73
C ARG A 164 18.36 -18.78 0.94
N PHE A 165 17.35 -18.27 1.64
CA PHE A 165 17.24 -16.89 2.07
C PHE A 165 17.78 -16.77 3.49
N ARG A 166 19.03 -16.28 3.61
CA ARG A 166 19.77 -16.31 4.89
C ARG A 166 19.15 -15.45 5.97
N THR A 167 18.71 -14.24 5.63
CA THR A 167 18.15 -13.27 6.58
C THR A 167 16.78 -13.72 7.10
N SER A 168 15.96 -14.29 6.22
CA SER A 168 14.64 -14.83 6.58
C SER A 168 14.70 -16.23 7.18
N GLY A 169 15.85 -16.92 7.07
CA GLY A 169 16.02 -18.31 7.52
C GLY A 169 15.18 -19.33 6.74
N LEU A 170 14.73 -18.99 5.54
CA LEU A 170 13.83 -19.79 4.71
C LEU A 170 14.60 -20.53 3.61
N TYR A 171 14.15 -21.75 3.32
CA TYR A 171 14.59 -22.54 2.17
C TYR A 171 13.37 -22.90 1.33
N ILE A 172 13.06 -22.06 0.36
CA ILE A 172 11.86 -22.15 -0.47
C ILE A 172 12.19 -21.94 -1.96
N SER A 173 11.27 -22.32 -2.84
CA SER A 173 11.37 -22.02 -4.27
C SER A 173 11.26 -20.52 -4.53
N ILE A 174 11.86 -20.03 -5.64
CA ILE A 174 11.73 -18.65 -6.13
C ILE A 174 10.33 -18.37 -6.69
N ILE A 175 9.63 -19.39 -7.17
CA ILE A 175 8.37 -19.25 -7.89
C ILE A 175 7.27 -18.57 -7.03
N PRO A 176 6.98 -19.00 -5.79
CA PRO A 176 5.96 -18.36 -4.97
C PRO A 176 6.24 -16.88 -4.67
N PRO A 177 7.46 -16.45 -4.26
CA PRO A 177 7.76 -15.03 -4.12
C PRO A 177 7.58 -14.24 -5.41
N LEU A 178 7.99 -14.80 -6.55
CA LEU A 178 7.84 -14.14 -7.85
C LEU A 178 6.36 -13.92 -8.20
N ILE A 179 5.52 -14.96 -8.05
CA ILE A 179 4.07 -14.86 -8.30
C ILE A 179 3.41 -13.85 -7.36
N VAL A 180 3.77 -13.87 -6.08
CA VAL A 180 3.28 -12.87 -5.10
C VAL A 180 3.71 -11.48 -5.55
N GLY A 181 4.97 -11.31 -5.97
CA GLY A 181 5.48 -10.05 -6.51
C GLY A 181 4.66 -9.56 -7.70
N VAL A 182 4.41 -10.42 -8.71
CA VAL A 182 3.61 -10.08 -9.90
C VAL A 182 2.20 -9.65 -9.51
N PHE A 183 1.52 -10.43 -8.69
CA PHE A 183 0.16 -10.12 -8.27
C PHE A 183 0.07 -8.78 -7.52
N VAL A 184 0.98 -8.56 -6.56
CA VAL A 184 1.04 -7.31 -5.80
C VAL A 184 1.45 -6.14 -6.69
N GLY A 185 2.34 -6.36 -7.67
CA GLY A 185 2.72 -5.34 -8.64
C GLY A 185 1.56 -4.87 -9.53
N ILE A 186 0.71 -5.80 -10.00
CA ILE A 186 -0.52 -5.46 -10.75
C ILE A 186 -1.43 -4.58 -9.88
N LEU A 187 -1.65 -4.98 -8.64
CA LEU A 187 -2.50 -4.22 -7.71
C LEU A 187 -1.89 -2.86 -7.36
N ALA A 188 -0.56 -2.80 -7.20
CA ALA A 188 0.16 -1.55 -6.96
C ALA A 188 -0.04 -0.55 -8.10
N ALA A 189 -0.02 -1.00 -9.34
CA ALA A 189 -0.24 -0.15 -10.51
C ALA A 189 -1.70 0.31 -10.66
N ILE A 190 -2.67 -0.53 -10.29
CA ILE A 190 -4.09 -0.18 -10.38
C ILE A 190 -4.53 0.70 -9.22
N MET A 191 -4.10 0.38 -8.00
CA MET A 191 -4.56 1.04 -6.78
C MET A 191 -3.64 2.19 -6.31
N GLY A 192 -2.40 2.29 -6.80
CA GLY A 192 -1.43 3.27 -6.33
C GLY A 192 -0.85 3.04 -4.92
N VAL A 193 -1.20 1.92 -4.27
CA VAL A 193 -0.86 1.62 -2.86
C VAL A 193 0.62 1.29 -2.65
N GLY A 194 1.40 1.14 -3.73
CA GLY A 194 2.77 0.61 -3.64
C GLY A 194 2.85 -0.87 -3.25
N GLY A 195 1.69 -1.53 -3.08
CA GLY A 195 1.59 -2.95 -2.78
C GLY A 195 1.95 -3.37 -1.35
N GLY A 196 2.48 -2.49 -0.50
CA GLY A 196 2.98 -2.85 0.84
C GLY A 196 1.93 -3.44 1.75
N PHE A 197 0.73 -2.91 1.70
CA PHE A 197 -0.39 -3.37 2.51
C PHE A 197 -0.80 -4.83 2.21
N ILE A 198 -0.68 -5.24 0.96
CA ILE A 198 -0.96 -6.62 0.52
C ILE A 198 0.29 -7.49 0.63
N MET A 199 1.47 -6.91 0.36
CA MET A 199 2.74 -7.62 0.40
C MET A 199 3.07 -8.16 1.79
N VAL A 200 2.87 -7.35 2.84
CA VAL A 200 3.18 -7.74 4.22
C VAL A 200 2.39 -8.99 4.64
N PRO A 201 1.05 -9.04 4.53
CA PRO A 201 0.30 -10.27 4.78
C PRO A 201 0.71 -11.44 3.88
N ALA A 202 0.94 -11.20 2.59
CA ALA A 202 1.34 -12.24 1.66
C ALA A 202 2.70 -12.88 2.05
N MET A 203 3.68 -12.08 2.46
CA MET A 203 4.97 -12.56 2.94
C MET A 203 4.84 -13.38 4.23
N ILE A 204 3.94 -12.99 5.14
CA ILE A 204 3.72 -13.70 6.42
C ILE A 204 2.95 -15.00 6.19
N TYR A 205 1.82 -14.94 5.48
CA TYR A 205 0.87 -16.05 5.41
C TYR A 205 1.16 -17.04 4.27
N ILE A 206 1.68 -16.55 3.13
CA ILE A 206 1.98 -17.38 1.95
C ILE A 206 3.42 -17.87 2.00
N LEU A 207 4.39 -16.96 2.21
CA LEU A 207 5.81 -17.31 2.20
C LEU A 207 6.33 -17.78 3.56
N GLY A 208 5.62 -17.51 4.67
CA GLY A 208 6.02 -17.92 6.02
C GLY A 208 7.22 -17.14 6.56
N MET A 209 7.41 -15.89 6.12
CA MET A 209 8.54 -15.07 6.57
C MET A 209 8.35 -14.58 8.01
N PRO A 210 9.47 -14.47 8.78
CA PRO A 210 9.44 -13.87 10.11
C PRO A 210 9.04 -12.39 10.04
N THR A 211 8.09 -11.95 10.86
CA THR A 211 7.55 -10.57 10.87
C THR A 211 8.63 -9.49 11.01
N LYS A 212 9.72 -9.79 11.74
CA LYS A 212 10.85 -8.85 11.91
C LYS A 212 11.56 -8.47 10.61
N VAL A 213 11.56 -9.39 9.62
CA VAL A 213 12.25 -9.21 8.33
C VAL A 213 11.29 -8.73 7.24
N VAL A 214 10.00 -9.03 7.40
CA VAL A 214 8.95 -8.71 6.41
C VAL A 214 8.88 -7.22 6.14
N VAL A 215 8.80 -6.39 7.18
CA VAL A 215 8.62 -4.94 7.05
C VAL A 215 9.79 -4.29 6.26
N GLY A 216 11.02 -4.59 6.64
CA GLY A 216 12.20 -4.04 5.95
C GLY A 216 12.31 -4.53 4.50
N THR A 217 11.98 -5.79 4.24
CA THR A 217 12.04 -6.40 2.90
C THR A 217 10.92 -5.88 2.00
N SER A 218 9.71 -5.67 2.54
CA SER A 218 8.61 -5.08 1.78
C SER A 218 8.90 -3.62 1.40
N LEU A 219 9.38 -2.80 2.34
CA LEU A 219 9.77 -1.42 2.05
C LEU A 219 10.85 -1.34 0.97
N TYR A 220 11.85 -2.23 1.00
CA TYR A 220 12.87 -2.30 -0.05
C TYR A 220 12.27 -2.54 -1.44
N GLN A 221 11.39 -3.51 -1.58
CA GLN A 221 10.74 -3.83 -2.84
C GLN A 221 9.78 -2.71 -3.29
N ILE A 222 9.02 -2.13 -2.37
CA ILE A 222 8.05 -1.06 -2.64
C ILE A 222 8.72 0.15 -3.31
N ILE A 223 9.90 0.58 -2.86
CA ILE A 223 10.61 1.73 -3.45
C ILE A 223 10.74 1.57 -4.96
N PHE A 224 11.21 0.43 -5.43
CA PHE A 224 11.45 0.21 -6.85
C PHE A 224 10.16 0.04 -7.64
N VAL A 225 9.21 -0.72 -7.10
CA VAL A 225 7.94 -0.98 -7.78
C VAL A 225 7.11 0.30 -7.89
N THR A 226 7.04 1.10 -6.82
CA THR A 226 6.30 2.37 -6.86
C THR A 226 7.00 3.43 -7.70
N ALA A 227 8.32 3.53 -7.65
CA ALA A 227 9.06 4.45 -8.52
C ALA A 227 8.83 4.11 -10.01
N PHE A 228 8.86 2.82 -10.36
CA PHE A 228 8.56 2.35 -11.70
C PHE A 228 7.10 2.62 -12.10
N THR A 229 6.15 2.35 -11.21
CA THR A 229 4.72 2.63 -11.43
C THR A 229 4.47 4.12 -11.65
N THR A 230 5.09 4.99 -10.82
CA THR A 230 5.00 6.45 -10.98
C THR A 230 5.53 6.90 -12.34
N LEU A 231 6.71 6.38 -12.73
CA LEU A 231 7.31 6.71 -14.02
C LEU A 231 6.39 6.31 -15.17
N LEU A 232 5.81 5.12 -15.13
CA LEU A 232 4.88 4.66 -16.15
C LEU A 232 3.59 5.52 -16.17
N HIS A 233 2.98 5.84 -15.03
CA HIS A 233 1.82 6.73 -15.00
C HIS A 233 2.14 8.15 -15.48
N ALA A 234 3.32 8.68 -15.14
CA ALA A 234 3.74 10.00 -15.59
C ALA A 234 3.95 10.06 -17.11
N THR A 235 4.55 9.02 -17.69
CA THR A 235 4.88 9.00 -19.13
C THR A 235 3.72 8.56 -20.02
N THR A 236 2.83 7.69 -19.53
CA THR A 236 1.74 7.14 -20.36
C THR A 236 0.40 7.81 -20.11
N ASN A 237 0.11 8.23 -18.87
CA ASN A 237 -1.20 8.74 -18.47
C ASN A 237 -1.24 10.25 -18.23
N TYR A 238 -0.09 10.89 -18.00
CA TYR A 238 0.04 12.32 -17.66
C TYR A 238 -0.83 12.74 -16.45
N THR A 239 -1.03 11.81 -15.49
CA THR A 239 -1.94 11.99 -14.34
C THR A 239 -1.23 12.35 -13.04
N VAL A 240 0.08 12.57 -13.06
CA VAL A 240 0.86 12.90 -11.85
C VAL A 240 0.83 14.40 -11.61
N ASP A 241 0.17 14.84 -10.53
CA ASP A 241 0.16 16.25 -10.11
C ASP A 241 1.35 16.54 -9.20
N VAL A 242 2.28 17.37 -9.70
CA VAL A 242 3.54 17.67 -9.00
C VAL A 242 3.30 18.47 -7.72
N ALA A 243 2.35 19.42 -7.72
CA ALA A 243 2.07 20.23 -6.53
C ALA A 243 1.50 19.36 -5.41
N LEU A 244 0.56 18.48 -5.75
CA LEU A 244 0.02 17.49 -4.82
C LEU A 244 1.11 16.56 -4.31
N ALA A 245 1.96 16.02 -5.21
CA ALA A 245 3.05 15.11 -4.85
C ALA A 245 4.01 15.72 -3.83
N VAL A 246 4.44 16.97 -4.04
CA VAL A 246 5.38 17.66 -3.14
C VAL A 246 4.77 17.88 -1.76
N LEU A 247 3.51 18.33 -1.69
CA LEU A 247 2.83 18.56 -0.41
C LEU A 247 2.68 17.26 0.39
N LEU A 248 2.24 16.19 -0.25
CA LEU A 248 2.10 14.88 0.38
C LEU A 248 3.46 14.29 0.79
N LEU A 249 4.50 14.47 -0.03
CA LEU A 249 5.85 14.00 0.24
C LEU A 249 6.44 14.67 1.47
N VAL A 250 6.36 16.00 1.57
CA VAL A 250 6.88 16.76 2.73
C VAL A 250 6.17 16.30 4.01
N GLY A 251 4.84 16.26 4.00
CA GLY A 251 4.07 15.75 5.14
C GLY A 251 4.41 14.30 5.46
N GLY A 252 4.44 13.45 4.42
CA GLY A 252 4.68 12.01 4.55
C GLY A 252 6.06 11.65 5.11
N VAL A 253 7.12 12.32 4.68
CA VAL A 253 8.48 12.07 5.17
C VAL A 253 8.63 12.48 6.63
N ILE A 254 8.14 13.66 7.00
CA ILE A 254 8.16 14.14 8.40
C ILE A 254 7.33 13.19 9.27
N GLY A 255 6.12 12.86 8.83
CA GLY A 255 5.25 11.92 9.53
C GLY A 255 5.88 10.55 9.71
N ALA A 256 6.51 9.98 8.67
CA ALA A 256 7.14 8.67 8.73
C ALA A 256 8.28 8.61 9.76
N GLN A 257 9.09 9.67 9.88
CA GLN A 257 10.14 9.74 10.91
C GLN A 257 9.57 9.76 12.32
N ILE A 258 8.52 10.54 12.55
CA ILE A 258 7.81 10.57 13.84
C ILE A 258 7.16 9.20 14.11
N GLY A 259 6.52 8.62 13.10
CA GLY A 259 5.86 7.32 13.19
C GLY A 259 6.80 6.18 13.56
N THR A 260 8.00 6.14 12.98
CA THR A 260 9.01 5.11 13.33
C THR A 260 9.46 5.21 14.78
N GLN A 261 9.51 6.40 15.36
CA GLN A 261 9.85 6.61 16.77
C GLN A 261 8.69 6.18 17.69
N ILE A 262 7.45 6.57 17.35
CA ILE A 262 6.26 6.21 18.14
C ILE A 262 6.03 4.69 18.07
N GLY A 263 6.18 4.08 16.91
CA GLY A 263 5.99 2.65 16.69
C GLY A 263 6.88 1.75 17.57
N THR A 264 8.04 2.26 17.99
CA THR A 264 8.90 1.52 18.93
C THR A 264 8.38 1.50 20.37
N ARG A 265 7.51 2.46 20.74
CA ARG A 265 6.97 2.61 22.10
C ARG A 265 5.64 1.91 22.32
N LEU A 266 4.91 1.60 21.25
CA LEU A 266 3.59 0.99 21.31
C LEU A 266 3.67 -0.54 21.17
N LYS A 267 2.74 -1.24 21.83
CA LYS A 267 2.62 -2.69 21.68
C LYS A 267 2.11 -3.02 20.28
N ALA A 268 2.74 -3.97 19.61
CA ALA A 268 2.39 -4.36 18.24
C ALA A 268 0.91 -4.75 18.06
N GLU A 269 0.29 -5.29 19.09
CA GLU A 269 -1.13 -5.69 19.10
C GLU A 269 -2.08 -4.49 19.06
N GLN A 270 -1.75 -3.44 19.84
CA GLN A 270 -2.54 -2.19 19.88
C GLN A 270 -2.46 -1.43 18.55
N LEU A 271 -1.26 -1.39 17.97
CA LEU A 271 -1.05 -0.80 16.66
C LEU A 271 -1.86 -1.53 15.58
N ARG A 272 -1.83 -2.86 15.60
CA ARG A 272 -2.51 -3.68 14.60
C ARG A 272 -4.04 -3.52 14.66
N ILE A 273 -4.63 -3.45 15.85
CA ILE A 273 -6.08 -3.25 15.99
C ILE A 273 -6.49 -1.85 15.56
N LEU A 274 -5.70 -0.84 15.91
CA LEU A 274 -5.95 0.55 15.50
C LEU A 274 -5.94 0.66 13.97
N LEU A 275 -4.94 0.07 13.31
CA LEU A 275 -4.86 0.02 11.86
C LEU A 275 -6.05 -0.70 11.25
N ALA A 276 -6.42 -1.86 11.79
CA ALA A 276 -7.55 -2.64 11.29
C ALA A 276 -8.87 -1.86 11.37
N ILE A 277 -9.11 -1.14 12.47
CA ILE A 277 -10.30 -0.30 12.63
C ILE A 277 -10.30 0.83 11.61
N MET A 278 -9.17 1.54 11.43
CA MET A 278 -9.07 2.63 10.45
C MET A 278 -9.31 2.13 9.02
N VAL A 279 -8.72 0.99 8.66
CA VAL A 279 -8.89 0.36 7.34
C VAL A 279 -10.35 -0.01 7.11
N LEU A 280 -11.01 -0.60 8.10
CA LEU A 280 -12.42 -0.98 7.98
C LEU A 280 -13.36 0.24 7.92
N MET A 281 -13.06 1.34 8.65
CA MET A 281 -13.81 2.59 8.53
C MET A 281 -13.71 3.18 7.12
N VAL A 282 -12.50 3.25 6.56
CA VAL A 282 -12.27 3.75 5.20
C VAL A 282 -12.95 2.84 4.17
N CYS A 283 -12.83 1.52 4.33
CA CYS A 283 -13.50 0.55 3.49
C CYS A 283 -15.02 0.71 3.53
N GLY A 284 -15.59 0.85 4.73
CA GLY A 284 -17.03 1.05 4.93
C GLY A 284 -17.52 2.33 4.26
N LYS A 285 -16.80 3.44 4.39
CA LYS A 285 -17.15 4.70 3.72
C LYS A 285 -17.08 4.55 2.19
N LEU A 286 -16.03 3.96 1.65
CA LEU A 286 -15.93 3.71 0.20
C LEU A 286 -17.04 2.78 -0.32
N ALA A 287 -17.40 1.76 0.46
CA ALA A 287 -18.49 0.87 0.11
C ALA A 287 -19.84 1.60 0.10
N LEU A 288 -20.08 2.48 1.08
CA LEU A 288 -21.27 3.32 1.10
C LEU A 288 -21.31 4.28 -0.09
N ASP A 289 -20.20 4.92 -0.42
CA ASP A 289 -20.11 5.83 -1.59
C ASP A 289 -20.36 5.10 -2.92
N LEU A 290 -20.07 3.78 -2.99
CA LEU A 290 -20.38 2.95 -4.16
C LEU A 290 -21.85 2.52 -4.21
N LEU A 291 -22.51 2.34 -3.05
CA LEU A 291 -23.89 1.86 -2.95
C LEU A 291 -24.92 3.00 -3.02
N ILE A 292 -24.54 4.18 -2.52
CA ILE A 292 -25.42 5.35 -2.54
C ILE A 292 -25.28 6.00 -3.92
N GLN A 293 -26.37 6.03 -4.65
CA GLN A 293 -26.43 6.75 -5.94
C GLN A 293 -26.09 8.23 -5.70
N PRO A 294 -25.21 8.84 -6.54
CA PRO A 294 -24.96 10.27 -6.44
C PRO A 294 -26.26 11.04 -6.60
N SER A 295 -26.46 12.05 -5.75
CA SER A 295 -27.65 12.90 -5.74
C SER A 295 -27.86 13.66 -7.06
N GLU A 296 -26.82 13.74 -7.88
CA GLU A 296 -26.83 14.34 -9.21
C GLU A 296 -26.55 13.27 -10.28
N LEU A 297 -27.61 12.78 -10.92
CA LEU A 297 -27.55 11.80 -12.02
C LEU A 297 -26.98 12.38 -13.32
N TYR A 298 -26.84 13.69 -13.42
CA TYR A 298 -26.35 14.41 -14.60
C TYR A 298 -25.35 15.50 -14.20
N SER A 299 -24.09 15.14 -13.97
CA SER A 299 -23.02 16.13 -14.15
C SER A 299 -22.83 16.26 -15.67
N ILE A 300 -23.36 17.33 -16.25
CA ILE A 300 -22.98 17.75 -17.59
C ILE A 300 -21.51 18.14 -17.47
N GLY A 301 -20.61 17.23 -17.85
CA GLY A 301 -19.24 17.59 -18.08
C GLY A 301 -19.26 18.71 -19.10
N SER A 302 -18.80 19.91 -18.72
CA SER A 302 -18.60 20.99 -19.66
C SER A 302 -17.62 20.51 -20.72
N THR A 303 -18.11 20.00 -21.82
CA THR A 303 -17.37 19.92 -23.07
C THR A 303 -17.08 21.38 -23.47
N GLY A 304 -16.05 21.96 -22.86
CA GLY A 304 -15.44 23.20 -23.30
C GLY A 304 -14.84 22.95 -24.66
N GLY A 305 -15.60 23.25 -25.69
CA GLY A 305 -15.08 23.49 -27.02
C GLY A 305 -14.19 24.74 -27.01
N HIS A 306 -13.21 24.68 -27.86
CA HIS A 306 -12.21 25.63 -28.36
C HIS A 306 -10.85 25.54 -27.68
#